data_2c26947b4dca64753ee5a168ab2aea1c
#
_entry.id   2c26947b4dca64753ee5a168ab2aea1c
#
_cell.length_a   1.000
_cell.length_b   1.000
_cell.length_c   1.000
_cell.angle_alpha   90.00
_cell.angle_beta   90.00
_cell.angle_gamma   90.00
#
_symmetry.space_group_name_H-M   'P 1'
#
loop_
_entity.id
_entity.type
_entity.pdbx_description
1 polymer ?
#
loop_
_entity_poly.entity_id
_entity_poly.type
_entity_poly.pdbx_seq_one_letter_code
_entity_poly.pdbx_strand_id
1 'polypeptide(L)'
;MYDIIIIGAGVSGCACARELSRYDAKILVVEKEEDVCCGTSKANSAIVHAGYDAAHGSLMAKLNVEGSRRMPALAKELDFAYDRCGSLVVCLSDEDRPALQKLYENGIVNGVEGLRIIERDELVEMEPNISDAAVAALWAPTGGIVCPFGLTFALAENAAKNGVQFRFDTKVTGLHPLDGGGAGWAVETDHGTLETRCIVNAAGVYADTLHNMADAAHPMTITARRGDYFLLDHTAGQHVRHTVFQLPGKYGKGVLVTPTVHGNLLVGPTAIDVDDKEATATTAAGLDEVREKSGLAVKDIPLRQAITSFAGLRAHEARHDFFIGEIAPGFVDCAAIESPGLSSAPAIGAMVADIVRGSLHLHNKPDFDPTRKGILDPKALDLAARAELIRQNPAYGQIICRCESVTEGEIIDAIRRTPGARSLDGVKRRTRAGMGRCQAGFCSPRVMEILARELGVPQSEITKSGGASKIIVGTNKDSL
;
A
#
# COMPACT_ATOMS: atom_id res chain seq x y z
N MET A 1 -8.87 3.34 -29.07
CA MET A 1 -8.03 4.38 -28.46
C MET A 1 -8.60 4.76 -27.10
N TYR A 2 -7.78 4.86 -26.05
CA TYR A 2 -8.14 5.40 -24.72
C TYR A 2 -7.78 6.88 -24.65
N ASP A 3 -8.39 7.62 -23.74
CA ASP A 3 -7.92 8.96 -23.41
C ASP A 3 -6.70 8.88 -22.49
N ILE A 4 -6.74 7.95 -21.51
CA ILE A 4 -5.68 7.81 -20.52
C ILE A 4 -5.39 6.31 -20.30
N ILE A 5 -4.11 5.93 -20.33
CA ILE A 5 -3.63 4.64 -19.81
C ILE A 5 -2.73 4.92 -18.59
N ILE A 6 -3.10 4.31 -17.47
CA ILE A 6 -2.31 4.32 -16.24
C ILE A 6 -1.56 3.00 -16.16
N ILE A 7 -0.23 3.05 -16.03
CA ILE A 7 0.61 1.86 -15.96
C ILE A 7 0.99 1.59 -14.49
N GLY A 8 0.46 0.48 -13.96
CA GLY A 8 0.64 0.06 -12.58
C GLY A 8 -0.60 0.28 -11.71
N ALA A 9 -1.05 -0.78 -11.02
CA ALA A 9 -2.18 -0.78 -10.09
C ALA A 9 -1.73 -0.84 -8.61
N GLY A 10 -0.61 -0.21 -8.28
CA GLY A 10 -0.22 0.12 -6.91
C GLY A 10 -1.05 1.27 -6.35
N VAL A 11 -0.79 1.65 -5.09
CA VAL A 11 -1.55 2.72 -4.42
C VAL A 11 -1.53 4.05 -5.19
N SER A 12 -0.40 4.42 -5.80
CA SER A 12 -0.27 5.66 -6.58
C SER A 12 -1.11 5.59 -7.86
N GLY A 13 -1.01 4.49 -8.63
CA GLY A 13 -1.82 4.31 -9.85
C GLY A 13 -3.32 4.26 -9.56
N CYS A 14 -3.74 3.57 -8.48
CA CYS A 14 -5.13 3.53 -8.06
C CYS A 14 -5.64 4.90 -7.56
N ALA A 15 -4.78 5.70 -6.90
CA ALA A 15 -5.12 7.07 -6.51
C ALA A 15 -5.29 7.98 -7.73
N CYS A 16 -4.39 7.87 -8.73
CA CYS A 16 -4.52 8.57 -10.01
C CYS A 16 -5.81 8.16 -10.75
N ALA A 17 -6.09 6.85 -10.80
CA ALA A 17 -7.29 6.33 -11.45
C ALA A 17 -8.58 6.88 -10.82
N ARG A 18 -8.67 6.91 -9.47
CA ARG A 18 -9.81 7.48 -8.76
C ARG A 18 -9.98 8.96 -9.03
N GLU A 19 -8.93 9.74 -8.92
CA GLU A 19 -9.05 11.19 -9.13
C GLU A 19 -9.35 11.52 -10.60
N LEU A 20 -8.76 10.80 -11.57
CA LEU A 20 -9.04 10.95 -12.98
C LEU A 20 -10.46 10.48 -13.36
N SER A 21 -11.06 9.54 -12.63
CA SER A 21 -12.44 9.09 -12.88
C SER A 21 -13.52 10.14 -12.60
N ARG A 22 -13.13 11.29 -12.03
CA ARG A 22 -13.98 12.49 -11.89
C ARG A 22 -14.29 13.19 -13.22
N TYR A 23 -13.52 12.86 -14.25
CA TYR A 23 -13.61 13.51 -15.56
C TYR A 23 -14.23 12.58 -16.60
N ASP A 24 -14.84 13.16 -17.61
CA ASP A 24 -15.38 12.44 -18.76
C ASP A 24 -14.20 12.03 -19.67
N ALA A 25 -13.68 10.84 -19.42
CA ALA A 25 -12.54 10.27 -20.11
C ALA A 25 -12.61 8.74 -20.09
N LYS A 26 -12.15 8.09 -21.15
CA LYS A 26 -12.01 6.64 -21.25
C LYS A 26 -10.65 6.23 -20.66
N ILE A 27 -10.67 5.67 -19.44
CA ILE A 27 -9.46 5.36 -18.66
C ILE A 27 -9.26 3.86 -18.55
N LEU A 28 -8.03 3.41 -18.78
CA LEU A 28 -7.58 2.05 -18.57
C LEU A 28 -6.40 2.03 -17.59
N VAL A 29 -6.45 1.18 -16.59
CA VAL A 29 -5.30 0.80 -15.78
C VAL A 29 -4.77 -0.54 -16.29
N VAL A 30 -3.48 -0.62 -16.61
CA VAL A 30 -2.78 -1.86 -16.97
C VAL A 30 -1.83 -2.28 -15.84
N GLU A 31 -1.88 -3.56 -15.47
CA GLU A 31 -1.05 -4.12 -14.39
C GLU A 31 -0.46 -5.46 -14.85
N LYS A 32 0.84 -5.64 -14.62
CA LYS A 32 1.55 -6.87 -15.00
C LYS A 32 1.15 -8.08 -14.14
N GLU A 33 0.69 -7.83 -12.94
CA GLU A 33 0.27 -8.86 -11.99
C GLU A 33 -1.24 -9.16 -12.13
N GLU A 34 -1.68 -10.22 -11.46
CA GLU A 34 -3.08 -10.70 -11.49
C GLU A 34 -4.11 -9.78 -10.83
N ASP A 35 -3.67 -8.79 -10.05
CA ASP A 35 -4.55 -8.01 -9.18
C ASP A 35 -3.93 -6.65 -8.83
N VAL A 36 -4.72 -5.76 -8.27
CA VAL A 36 -4.23 -4.52 -7.65
C VAL A 36 -3.42 -4.82 -6.39
N CYS A 37 -2.55 -3.89 -5.99
CA CYS A 37 -1.78 -4.00 -4.75
C CYS A 37 -0.83 -5.22 -4.71
N CYS A 38 -0.19 -5.56 -5.82
CA CYS A 38 0.74 -6.69 -5.89
C CYS A 38 2.21 -6.32 -5.69
N GLY A 39 2.60 -5.05 -5.89
CA GLY A 39 3.95 -4.53 -5.69
C GLY A 39 4.23 -4.04 -4.27
N THR A 40 4.98 -2.94 -4.15
CA THR A 40 5.39 -2.30 -2.87
C THR A 40 4.19 -1.94 -1.98
N SER A 41 3.02 -1.67 -2.57
CA SER A 41 1.81 -1.32 -1.83
C SER A 41 1.32 -2.42 -0.89
N LYS A 42 1.64 -3.70 -1.14
CA LYS A 42 1.31 -4.83 -0.23
C LYS A 42 2.34 -5.07 0.86
N ALA A 43 3.54 -4.46 0.78
CA ALA A 43 4.69 -4.79 1.62
C ALA A 43 5.40 -3.53 2.10
N ASN A 44 4.83 -2.88 3.09
CA ASN A 44 5.29 -1.62 3.70
C ASN A 44 4.91 -1.56 5.18
N SER A 45 5.24 -0.45 5.84
CA SER A 45 4.99 -0.25 7.28
C SER A 45 3.54 0.11 7.63
N ALA A 46 2.65 0.27 6.66
CA ALA A 46 1.25 0.63 6.86
C ALA A 46 1.02 1.97 7.61
N ILE A 47 1.97 2.88 7.54
CA ILE A 47 1.98 4.14 8.31
C ILE A 47 1.48 5.29 7.44
N VAL A 48 0.65 6.14 8.04
CA VAL A 48 0.33 7.48 7.56
C VAL A 48 1.23 8.45 8.29
N HIS A 49 2.34 8.84 7.64
CA HIS A 49 3.34 9.75 8.20
C HIS A 49 2.78 11.17 8.33
N ALA A 50 3.08 11.84 9.46
CA ALA A 50 2.63 13.20 9.72
C ALA A 50 3.25 14.25 8.77
N GLY A 51 4.51 14.08 8.34
CA GLY A 51 5.17 14.99 7.39
C GLY A 51 6.37 15.76 7.94
N TYR A 52 6.87 15.42 9.13
CA TYR A 52 7.96 16.14 9.79
C TYR A 52 9.36 15.83 9.22
N ASP A 53 9.54 14.74 8.48
CA ASP A 53 10.85 14.18 8.13
C ASP A 53 11.36 14.67 6.75
N ALA A 54 10.50 14.74 5.75
CA ALA A 54 10.89 15.16 4.41
C ALA A 54 11.41 16.60 4.38
N ALA A 55 12.45 16.86 3.57
CA ALA A 55 13.07 18.15 3.46
C ALA A 55 12.06 19.25 3.07
N HIS A 56 12.08 20.37 3.78
CA HIS A 56 11.18 21.49 3.47
C HIS A 56 11.38 21.98 2.03
N GLY A 57 10.26 22.26 1.37
CA GLY A 57 10.23 22.69 -0.04
C GLY A 57 10.23 21.54 -1.06
N SER A 58 10.50 20.28 -0.63
CA SER A 58 10.40 19.12 -1.50
C SER A 58 8.95 18.78 -1.84
N LEU A 59 8.75 18.11 -2.97
CA LEU A 59 7.43 17.59 -3.35
C LEU A 59 6.95 16.53 -2.37
N MET A 60 7.87 15.72 -1.87
CA MET A 60 7.64 14.72 -0.82
C MET A 60 7.06 15.34 0.45
N ALA A 61 7.63 16.45 0.95
CA ALA A 61 7.13 17.15 2.14
C ALA A 61 5.71 17.67 1.92
N LYS A 62 5.48 18.38 0.81
CA LYS A 62 4.19 18.95 0.45
C LYS A 62 3.09 17.87 0.35
N LEU A 63 3.34 16.82 -0.43
CA LEU A 63 2.35 15.79 -0.69
C LEU A 63 2.13 14.86 0.50
N ASN A 64 3.14 14.69 1.38
CA ASN A 64 2.94 13.93 2.62
C ASN A 64 1.99 14.64 3.57
N VAL A 65 2.21 15.91 3.88
CA VAL A 65 1.33 16.68 4.79
C VAL A 65 -0.09 16.74 4.24
N GLU A 66 -0.23 17.02 2.95
CA GLU A 66 -1.54 17.09 2.29
C GLU A 66 -2.25 15.73 2.26
N GLY A 67 -1.53 14.64 1.92
CA GLY A 67 -2.08 13.29 1.90
C GLY A 67 -2.51 12.81 3.29
N SER A 68 -1.67 13.07 4.31
CA SER A 68 -2.01 12.77 5.72
C SER A 68 -3.27 13.51 6.17
N ARG A 69 -3.42 14.79 5.80
CA ARG A 69 -4.62 15.59 6.11
C ARG A 69 -5.88 15.03 5.44
N ARG A 70 -5.78 14.51 4.22
CA ARG A 70 -6.92 13.92 3.47
C ARG A 70 -7.32 12.54 3.96
N MET A 71 -6.41 11.78 4.56
CA MET A 71 -6.59 10.36 4.87
C MET A 71 -7.83 10.05 5.73
N PRO A 72 -8.13 10.79 6.84
CA PRO A 72 -9.31 10.50 7.66
C PRO A 72 -10.64 10.63 6.91
N ALA A 73 -10.78 11.68 6.09
CA ALA A 73 -11.98 11.90 5.30
C ALA A 73 -12.13 10.82 4.21
N LEU A 74 -11.02 10.49 3.53
CA LEU A 74 -10.98 9.46 2.50
C LEU A 74 -11.29 8.07 3.07
N ALA A 75 -10.78 7.74 4.26
CA ALA A 75 -11.07 6.47 4.93
C ALA A 75 -12.56 6.30 5.23
N LYS A 76 -13.23 7.38 5.65
CA LYS A 76 -14.68 7.39 5.87
C LYS A 76 -15.48 7.31 4.56
N GLU A 77 -15.06 8.03 3.52
CA GLU A 77 -15.73 8.10 2.22
C GLU A 77 -15.66 6.76 1.48
N LEU A 78 -14.51 6.10 1.55
CA LEU A 78 -14.24 4.85 0.86
C LEU A 78 -14.34 3.60 1.75
N ASP A 79 -14.66 3.75 3.02
CA ASP A 79 -14.88 2.67 3.99
C ASP A 79 -13.70 1.67 4.01
N PHE A 80 -12.54 2.14 4.48
CA PHE A 80 -11.37 1.30 4.75
C PHE A 80 -10.77 1.60 6.12
N ALA A 81 -10.08 0.62 6.70
CA ALA A 81 -9.53 0.71 8.05
C ALA A 81 -8.36 1.71 8.12
N TYR A 82 -8.51 2.71 8.98
CA TYR A 82 -7.54 3.75 9.33
C TYR A 82 -7.66 4.09 10.81
N ASP A 83 -6.55 4.33 11.48
CA ASP A 83 -6.50 4.80 12.86
C ASP A 83 -5.46 5.91 13.00
N ARG A 84 -5.88 7.03 13.63
CA ARG A 84 -5.02 8.18 13.91
C ARG A 84 -4.36 8.01 15.29
N CYS A 85 -3.57 6.96 15.44
CA CYS A 85 -2.90 6.64 16.70
C CYS A 85 -1.74 7.58 17.06
N GLY A 86 -1.29 8.42 16.12
CA GLY A 86 -0.10 9.27 16.32
C GLY A 86 1.22 8.52 16.15
N SER A 87 2.32 9.28 16.22
CA SER A 87 3.67 8.71 16.15
C SER A 87 4.64 9.43 17.08
N LEU A 88 5.64 8.68 17.56
CA LEU A 88 6.71 9.11 18.43
C LEU A 88 8.05 8.90 17.73
N VAL A 89 8.91 9.93 17.69
CA VAL A 89 10.32 9.78 17.30
C VAL A 89 11.16 9.88 18.56
N VAL A 90 11.72 8.75 18.99
CA VAL A 90 12.39 8.65 20.30
C VAL A 90 13.82 9.14 20.23
N CYS A 91 14.18 9.99 21.17
CA CYS A 91 15.54 10.45 21.47
C CYS A 91 16.13 9.57 22.59
N LEU A 92 17.25 8.92 22.35
CA LEU A 92 17.85 7.95 23.27
C LEU A 92 18.97 8.54 24.11
N SER A 93 19.41 9.78 23.85
CA SER A 93 20.43 10.47 24.62
C SER A 93 20.20 11.97 24.62
N ASP A 94 20.68 12.69 25.66
CA ASP A 94 20.64 14.15 25.67
C ASP A 94 21.51 14.76 24.56
N GLU A 95 22.55 14.05 24.10
CA GLU A 95 23.42 14.45 23.00
C GLU A 95 22.65 14.55 21.68
N ASP A 96 21.60 13.74 21.50
CA ASP A 96 20.77 13.71 20.28
C ASP A 96 19.62 14.73 20.29
N ARG A 97 19.38 15.47 21.40
CA ARG A 97 18.33 16.49 21.49
C ARG A 97 18.39 17.57 20.39
N PRO A 98 19.57 18.05 19.95
CA PRO A 98 19.64 18.96 18.81
C PRO A 98 19.07 18.39 17.50
N ALA A 99 19.25 17.09 17.26
CA ALA A 99 18.69 16.42 16.09
C ALA A 99 17.15 16.32 16.21
N LEU A 100 16.63 16.01 17.41
CA LEU A 100 15.20 16.01 17.69
C LEU A 100 14.58 17.39 17.48
N GLN A 101 15.24 18.45 17.98
CA GLN A 101 14.83 19.85 17.81
C GLN A 101 14.77 20.25 16.32
N LYS A 102 15.80 19.89 15.54
CA LYS A 102 15.83 20.13 14.11
C LYS A 102 14.68 19.45 13.38
N LEU A 103 14.35 18.21 13.77
CA LEU A 103 13.22 17.47 13.19
C LEU A 103 11.87 18.14 13.53
N TYR A 104 11.71 18.63 14.77
CA TYR A 104 10.56 19.42 15.18
C TYR A 104 10.40 20.68 14.33
N GLU A 105 11.48 21.47 14.18
CA GLU A 105 11.48 22.71 13.39
C GLU A 105 11.12 22.46 11.93
N ASN A 106 11.72 21.40 11.32
CA ASN A 106 11.37 20.98 9.97
C ASN A 106 9.89 20.63 9.83
N GLY A 107 9.33 19.91 10.80
CA GLY A 107 7.91 19.58 10.81
C GLY A 107 6.98 20.79 10.94
N ILE A 108 7.35 21.78 11.76
CA ILE A 108 6.60 23.05 11.88
C ILE A 108 6.61 23.80 10.54
N VAL A 109 7.76 23.92 9.91
CA VAL A 109 7.88 24.63 8.60
C VAL A 109 7.13 23.88 7.49
N ASN A 110 7.08 22.55 7.54
CA ASN A 110 6.27 21.73 6.63
C ASN A 110 4.75 21.85 6.88
N GLY A 111 4.33 22.45 7.99
CA GLY A 111 2.92 22.63 8.33
C GLY A 111 2.27 21.43 9.01
N VAL A 112 3.04 20.62 9.73
CA VAL A 112 2.50 19.51 10.55
C VAL A 112 1.86 20.06 11.81
N GLU A 113 0.59 19.76 12.01
CA GLU A 113 -0.20 20.29 13.13
C GLU A 113 0.05 19.51 14.43
N GLY A 114 0.09 20.23 15.54
CA GLY A 114 0.12 19.66 16.90
C GLY A 114 1.45 18.99 17.29
N LEU A 115 2.53 19.20 16.52
CA LEU A 115 3.85 18.70 16.88
C LEU A 115 4.31 19.31 18.22
N ARG A 116 4.93 18.47 19.05
CA ARG A 116 5.60 18.92 20.28
C ARG A 116 6.68 17.94 20.68
N ILE A 117 7.71 18.45 21.33
CA ILE A 117 8.69 17.61 22.03
C ILE A 117 8.12 17.31 23.41
N ILE A 118 8.10 16.03 23.78
CA ILE A 118 7.66 15.55 25.09
C ILE A 118 8.85 14.97 25.84
N GLU A 119 8.87 15.18 27.15
CA GLU A 119 9.90 14.68 28.04
C GLU A 119 9.60 13.26 28.51
N ARG A 120 10.60 12.64 29.14
CA ARG A 120 10.56 11.22 29.53
C ARG A 120 9.30 10.81 30.31
N ASP A 121 8.87 11.62 31.28
CA ASP A 121 7.76 11.24 32.17
C ASP A 121 6.46 11.07 31.36
N GLU A 122 6.13 12.03 30.51
CA GLU A 122 4.99 11.95 29.59
C GLU A 122 5.15 10.81 28.58
N LEU A 123 6.37 10.62 28.04
CA LEU A 123 6.66 9.56 27.08
C LEU A 123 6.40 8.16 27.68
N VAL A 124 6.80 7.91 28.91
CA VAL A 124 6.59 6.63 29.61
C VAL A 124 5.11 6.40 29.93
N GLU A 125 4.36 7.46 30.25
CA GLU A 125 2.91 7.38 30.45
C GLU A 125 2.18 6.99 29.14
N MET A 126 2.61 7.58 28.02
CA MET A 126 2.05 7.28 26.70
C MET A 126 2.43 5.87 26.23
N GLU A 127 3.70 5.48 26.39
CA GLU A 127 4.28 4.21 25.93
C GLU A 127 5.06 3.52 27.06
N PRO A 128 4.41 2.69 27.89
CA PRO A 128 5.09 2.04 29.03
C PRO A 128 6.25 1.10 28.65
N ASN A 129 6.24 0.59 27.43
CA ASN A 129 7.29 -0.31 26.90
C ASN A 129 8.40 0.44 26.16
N ILE A 130 8.47 1.77 26.27
CA ILE A 130 9.56 2.53 25.68
C ILE A 130 10.90 2.17 26.36
N SER A 131 12.00 2.28 25.64
CA SER A 131 13.34 2.02 26.13
C SER A 131 13.67 2.84 27.36
N ASP A 132 14.38 2.26 28.32
CA ASP A 132 14.84 2.96 29.52
C ASP A 132 15.89 4.04 29.20
N ALA A 133 16.55 3.96 28.05
CA ALA A 133 17.46 4.98 27.53
C ALA A 133 16.75 6.20 26.92
N ALA A 134 15.43 6.15 26.69
CA ALA A 134 14.70 7.26 26.09
C ALA A 134 14.64 8.45 27.04
N VAL A 135 15.06 9.63 26.56
CA VAL A 135 15.09 10.90 27.31
C VAL A 135 13.98 11.85 26.91
N ALA A 136 13.57 11.83 25.65
CA ALA A 136 12.51 12.66 25.07
C ALA A 136 11.96 12.01 23.80
N ALA A 137 10.89 12.57 23.24
CA ALA A 137 10.41 12.21 21.91
C ALA A 137 9.74 13.38 21.20
N LEU A 138 9.74 13.36 19.87
CA LEU A 138 8.86 14.18 19.04
C LEU A 138 7.51 13.46 18.93
N TRP A 139 6.46 14.07 19.49
CA TRP A 139 5.08 13.64 19.36
C TRP A 139 4.41 14.28 18.14
N ALA A 140 3.89 13.44 17.24
CA ALA A 140 3.15 13.88 16.06
C ALA A 140 1.73 13.27 16.07
N PRO A 141 0.72 14.00 16.57
CA PRO A 141 -0.65 13.49 16.74
C PRO A 141 -1.38 13.27 15.41
N THR A 142 -0.88 13.82 14.31
CA THR A 142 -1.46 13.66 12.98
C THR A 142 -0.98 12.40 12.26
N GLY A 143 0.02 11.71 12.81
CA GLY A 143 0.43 10.40 12.34
C GLY A 143 -0.65 9.34 12.58
N GLY A 144 -0.59 8.25 11.84
CA GLY A 144 -1.55 7.15 11.99
C GLY A 144 -1.11 5.89 11.28
N ILE A 145 -1.99 4.92 11.28
CA ILE A 145 -1.83 3.62 10.61
C ILE A 145 -3.02 3.34 9.70
N VAL A 146 -2.79 2.61 8.62
CA VAL A 146 -3.82 2.31 7.62
C VAL A 146 -3.71 0.86 7.15
N CYS A 147 -4.80 0.24 6.73
CA CYS A 147 -4.70 -0.99 5.96
C CYS A 147 -4.23 -0.66 4.52
N PRO A 148 -2.99 -0.98 4.11
CA PRO A 148 -2.50 -0.61 2.78
C PRO A 148 -3.24 -1.36 1.66
N PHE A 149 -3.71 -2.57 1.94
CA PHE A 149 -4.58 -3.32 1.05
C PHE A 149 -5.94 -2.62 0.92
N GLY A 150 -6.59 -2.35 2.05
CA GLY A 150 -7.90 -1.70 2.11
C GLY A 150 -7.92 -0.36 1.40
N LEU A 151 -6.91 0.49 1.61
CA LEU A 151 -6.76 1.76 0.89
C LEU A 151 -6.64 1.56 -0.62
N THR A 152 -5.75 0.65 -1.08
CA THR A 152 -5.50 0.44 -2.51
C THR A 152 -6.73 -0.14 -3.21
N PHE A 153 -7.38 -1.16 -2.60
CA PHE A 153 -8.63 -1.71 -3.15
C PHE A 153 -9.76 -0.70 -3.16
N ALA A 154 -9.89 0.11 -2.11
CA ALA A 154 -10.93 1.12 -2.03
C ALA A 154 -10.81 2.16 -3.15
N LEU A 155 -9.58 2.62 -3.45
CA LEU A 155 -9.29 3.51 -4.56
C LEU A 155 -9.63 2.86 -5.92
N ALA A 156 -9.20 1.60 -6.13
CA ALA A 156 -9.45 0.87 -7.37
C ALA A 156 -10.93 0.58 -7.59
N GLU A 157 -11.64 0.10 -6.56
CA GLU A 157 -13.09 -0.19 -6.64
C GLU A 157 -13.91 1.07 -6.90
N ASN A 158 -13.55 2.21 -6.27
CA ASN A 158 -14.22 3.49 -6.53
C ASN A 158 -13.92 3.98 -7.95
N ALA A 159 -12.68 3.85 -8.45
CA ALA A 159 -12.35 4.17 -9.83
C ALA A 159 -13.14 3.30 -10.82
N ALA A 160 -13.23 1.99 -10.58
CA ALA A 160 -14.02 1.06 -11.41
C ALA A 160 -15.52 1.38 -11.39
N LYS A 161 -16.09 1.70 -10.22
CA LYS A 161 -17.47 2.18 -10.06
C LYS A 161 -17.76 3.39 -10.94
N ASN A 162 -16.77 4.25 -11.13
CA ASN A 162 -16.84 5.46 -11.96
C ASN A 162 -16.35 5.24 -13.40
N GLY A 163 -16.26 3.98 -13.86
CA GLY A 163 -16.04 3.63 -15.27
C GLY A 163 -14.60 3.39 -15.68
N VAL A 164 -13.62 3.42 -14.77
CA VAL A 164 -12.25 3.04 -15.08
C VAL A 164 -12.16 1.53 -15.32
N GLN A 165 -11.52 1.14 -16.41
CA GLN A 165 -11.26 -0.24 -16.75
C GLN A 165 -9.93 -0.70 -16.14
N PHE A 166 -9.84 -1.96 -15.73
CA PHE A 166 -8.63 -2.60 -15.25
C PHE A 166 -8.30 -3.80 -16.13
N ARG A 167 -7.03 -3.92 -16.52
CA ARG A 167 -6.51 -5.07 -17.27
C ARG A 167 -5.28 -5.59 -16.53
N PHE A 168 -5.44 -6.75 -15.92
CA PHE A 168 -4.42 -7.48 -15.19
C PHE A 168 -3.66 -8.45 -16.12
N ASP A 169 -2.60 -9.07 -15.59
CA ASP A 169 -1.72 -9.98 -16.34
C ASP A 169 -1.27 -9.35 -17.67
N THR A 170 -1.05 -8.03 -17.68
CA THR A 170 -0.73 -7.24 -18.87
C THR A 170 0.51 -6.40 -18.63
N LYS A 171 1.66 -6.89 -19.10
CA LYS A 171 2.95 -6.24 -18.97
C LYS A 171 3.20 -5.29 -20.14
N VAL A 172 3.49 -4.03 -19.86
CA VAL A 172 3.97 -3.07 -20.86
C VAL A 172 5.41 -3.41 -21.23
N THR A 173 5.69 -3.52 -22.52
CA THR A 173 6.98 -3.93 -23.08
C THR A 173 7.64 -2.87 -23.96
N GLY A 174 6.86 -1.88 -24.44
CA GLY A 174 7.36 -0.79 -25.28
C GLY A 174 6.42 0.41 -25.27
N LEU A 175 6.97 1.59 -25.54
CA LEU A 175 6.24 2.86 -25.64
C LEU A 175 6.74 3.62 -26.86
N HIS A 176 5.83 4.02 -27.74
CA HIS A 176 6.16 4.77 -28.96
C HIS A 176 5.18 5.93 -29.15
N PRO A 177 5.66 7.14 -29.48
CA PRO A 177 4.77 8.20 -29.95
C PRO A 177 3.98 7.75 -31.18
N LEU A 178 2.72 8.13 -31.29
CA LEU A 178 1.93 7.86 -32.51
C LEU A 178 2.42 8.71 -33.67
N ASP A 179 2.53 8.09 -34.86
CA ASP A 179 2.92 8.78 -36.07
C ASP A 179 1.92 9.86 -36.49
N GLY A 180 2.39 10.95 -37.11
CA GLY A 180 1.55 11.97 -37.71
C GLY A 180 1.39 13.28 -36.93
N GLY A 181 2.22 13.54 -35.91
CA GLY A 181 2.24 14.84 -35.18
C GLY A 181 1.03 15.06 -34.26
N GLY A 182 0.21 14.05 -34.03
CA GLY A 182 -0.84 14.04 -33.02
C GLY A 182 -0.28 13.67 -31.64
N ALA A 183 -0.74 14.33 -30.56
CA ALA A 183 -0.41 13.94 -29.21
C ALA A 183 -1.03 12.56 -28.92
N GLY A 184 -0.17 11.57 -28.61
CA GLY A 184 -0.61 10.21 -28.26
C GLY A 184 0.50 9.19 -28.29
N TRP A 185 0.20 8.01 -27.77
CA TRP A 185 1.16 6.93 -27.54
C TRP A 185 0.59 5.56 -27.96
N ALA A 186 1.42 4.76 -28.62
CA ALA A 186 1.24 3.33 -28.73
C ALA A 186 1.93 2.66 -27.54
N VAL A 187 1.16 1.90 -26.76
CA VAL A 187 1.59 1.15 -25.61
C VAL A 187 1.64 -0.33 -25.98
N GLU A 188 2.83 -0.84 -26.22
CA GLU A 188 3.04 -2.27 -26.49
C GLU A 188 2.93 -3.08 -25.21
N THR A 189 2.20 -4.18 -25.27
CA THR A 189 2.04 -5.12 -24.17
C THR A 189 2.28 -6.54 -24.66
N ASP A 190 2.48 -7.48 -23.73
CA ASP A 190 2.53 -8.92 -24.03
C ASP A 190 1.21 -9.50 -24.59
N HIS A 191 0.14 -8.68 -24.61
CA HIS A 191 -1.18 -9.00 -25.18
C HIS A 191 -1.58 -8.11 -26.36
N GLY A 192 -0.60 -7.47 -27.01
CA GLY A 192 -0.81 -6.60 -28.18
C GLY A 192 -0.70 -5.12 -27.84
N THR A 193 -0.90 -4.28 -28.83
CA THR A 193 -0.70 -2.84 -28.74
C THR A 193 -1.99 -2.11 -28.38
N LEU A 194 -1.90 -1.13 -27.49
CA LEU A 194 -2.97 -0.21 -27.08
C LEU A 194 -2.60 1.20 -27.49
N GLU A 195 -3.61 2.02 -27.82
CA GLU A 195 -3.41 3.41 -28.16
C GLU A 195 -4.07 4.32 -27.12
N THR A 196 -3.39 5.41 -26.78
CA THR A 196 -3.88 6.41 -25.80
C THR A 196 -3.42 7.81 -26.16
N ARG A 197 -4.17 8.81 -25.69
CA ARG A 197 -3.76 10.22 -25.76
C ARG A 197 -2.76 10.58 -24.65
N CYS A 198 -2.88 9.94 -23.47
CA CYS A 198 -2.02 10.22 -22.34
C CYS A 198 -1.65 8.95 -21.58
N ILE A 199 -0.40 8.87 -21.13
CA ILE A 199 0.12 7.84 -20.23
C ILE A 199 0.36 8.46 -18.85
N VAL A 200 -0.02 7.74 -17.79
CA VAL A 200 0.42 7.99 -16.42
C VAL A 200 1.32 6.83 -16.00
N ASN A 201 2.60 7.09 -15.82
CA ASN A 201 3.58 6.11 -15.39
C ASN A 201 3.58 5.98 -13.85
N ALA A 202 2.88 4.99 -13.31
CA ALA A 202 2.82 4.67 -11.88
C ALA A 202 3.40 3.28 -11.57
N ALA A 203 4.44 2.86 -12.33
CA ALA A 203 4.99 1.51 -12.31
C ALA A 203 5.92 1.20 -11.11
N GLY A 204 5.93 2.05 -10.08
CA GLY A 204 6.68 1.82 -8.83
C GLY A 204 8.19 1.66 -9.08
N VAL A 205 8.76 0.52 -8.67
CA VAL A 205 10.21 0.26 -8.85
C VAL A 205 10.64 0.15 -10.32
N TYR A 206 9.69 0.01 -11.24
CA TYR A 206 9.94 -0.04 -12.70
C TYR A 206 9.62 1.27 -13.43
N ALA A 207 9.29 2.33 -12.69
CA ALA A 207 8.92 3.60 -13.33
C ALA A 207 10.06 4.22 -14.14
N ASP A 208 11.30 4.00 -13.76
CA ASP A 208 12.49 4.40 -14.52
C ASP A 208 12.59 3.72 -15.90
N THR A 209 12.19 2.46 -15.99
CA THR A 209 12.20 1.72 -17.26
C THR A 209 11.26 2.38 -18.27
N LEU A 210 10.06 2.76 -17.84
CA LEU A 210 9.08 3.43 -18.71
C LEU A 210 9.45 4.89 -18.97
N HIS A 211 9.97 5.60 -17.97
CA HIS A 211 10.54 6.94 -18.13
C HIS A 211 11.59 6.96 -19.24
N ASN A 212 12.58 6.05 -19.18
CA ASN A 212 13.66 5.97 -20.13
C ASN A 212 13.23 5.57 -21.56
N MET A 213 12.07 4.91 -21.71
CA MET A 213 11.46 4.67 -23.01
C MET A 213 10.83 5.95 -23.58
N ALA A 214 10.32 6.83 -22.73
CA ALA A 214 9.66 8.08 -23.14
C ALA A 214 10.64 9.26 -23.30
N ASP A 215 11.66 9.33 -22.45
CA ASP A 215 12.70 10.38 -22.45
C ASP A 215 14.10 9.78 -22.23
N ALA A 216 14.67 9.23 -23.29
CA ALA A 216 16.03 8.68 -23.27
C ALA A 216 17.13 9.74 -23.12
N ALA A 217 16.82 11.03 -23.33
CA ALA A 217 17.78 12.12 -23.22
C ALA A 217 18.07 12.50 -21.75
N HIS A 218 17.11 12.28 -20.85
CA HIS A 218 17.24 12.58 -19.43
C HIS A 218 16.97 11.32 -18.57
N PRO A 219 17.85 10.31 -18.61
CA PRO A 219 17.56 9.02 -18.00
C PRO A 219 17.42 9.09 -16.48
N MET A 220 16.46 8.33 -15.95
CA MET A 220 16.25 8.11 -14.52
C MET A 220 16.78 6.73 -14.11
N THR A 221 17.19 6.58 -12.87
CA THR A 221 17.55 5.29 -12.26
C THR A 221 16.85 5.14 -10.93
N ILE A 222 16.05 4.10 -10.78
CA ILE A 222 15.42 3.71 -9.50
C ILE A 222 16.15 2.50 -8.94
N THR A 223 16.71 2.67 -7.76
CA THR A 223 17.31 1.59 -6.97
C THR A 223 16.22 0.96 -6.08
N ALA A 224 16.09 -0.35 -6.15
CA ALA A 224 15.19 -1.08 -5.26
C ALA A 224 15.80 -1.11 -3.85
N ARG A 225 15.15 -0.45 -2.87
CA ARG A 225 15.58 -0.45 -1.48
C ARG A 225 14.70 -1.37 -0.66
N ARG A 226 15.23 -2.56 -0.31
CA ARG A 226 14.51 -3.60 0.43
C ARG A 226 14.40 -3.27 1.90
N GLY A 227 13.20 -3.49 2.44
CA GLY A 227 12.91 -3.47 3.87
C GLY A 227 12.33 -4.80 4.33
N ASP A 228 13.03 -5.49 5.23
CA ASP A 228 12.59 -6.74 5.86
C ASP A 228 11.80 -6.44 7.13
N TYR A 229 10.73 -7.22 7.39
CA TYR A 229 9.79 -7.01 8.49
C TYR A 229 9.44 -8.31 9.19
N PHE A 230 9.14 -8.22 10.49
CA PHE A 230 8.35 -9.20 11.23
C PHE A 230 6.92 -8.69 11.44
N LEU A 231 5.94 -9.57 11.24
CA LEU A 231 4.56 -9.36 11.68
C LEU A 231 4.25 -10.33 12.82
N LEU A 232 3.86 -9.79 13.97
CA LEU A 232 3.54 -10.55 15.17
C LEU A 232 2.02 -10.77 15.29
N ASP A 233 1.66 -11.78 16.04
CA ASP A 233 0.28 -12.16 16.35
C ASP A 233 -0.51 -11.04 17.05
N HIS A 234 -1.84 -11.10 17.01
CA HIS A 234 -2.74 -10.17 17.72
C HIS A 234 -2.45 -10.08 19.23
N THR A 235 -1.93 -11.14 19.84
CA THR A 235 -1.55 -11.12 21.26
C THR A 235 -0.41 -10.17 21.58
N ALA A 236 0.37 -9.77 20.57
CA ALA A 236 1.42 -8.75 20.68
C ALA A 236 0.95 -7.33 20.33
N GLY A 237 -0.27 -7.17 19.79
CA GLY A 237 -0.73 -5.92 19.19
C GLY A 237 -0.83 -4.72 20.15
N GLN A 238 -0.97 -4.99 21.46
CA GLN A 238 -1.03 -3.96 22.49
C GLN A 238 0.34 -3.60 23.09
N HIS A 239 1.43 -4.14 22.51
CA HIS A 239 2.78 -3.91 23.03
C HIS A 239 3.21 -2.44 22.91
N VAL A 240 2.80 -1.76 21.83
CA VAL A 240 2.86 -0.31 21.68
C VAL A 240 1.49 0.23 21.25
N ARG A 241 1.20 1.49 21.64
CA ARG A 241 -0.06 2.17 21.33
C ARG A 241 0.05 3.08 20.13
N HIS A 242 1.25 3.58 19.87
CA HIS A 242 1.59 4.54 18.83
C HIS A 242 2.68 3.94 17.91
N THR A 243 2.87 4.53 16.74
CA THR A 243 4.05 4.20 15.94
C THR A 243 5.30 4.78 16.59
N VAL A 244 6.25 3.93 16.93
CA VAL A 244 7.52 4.32 17.57
C VAL A 244 8.66 4.25 16.56
N PHE A 245 9.25 5.41 16.26
CA PHE A 245 10.42 5.57 15.43
C PHE A 245 11.65 5.86 16.29
N GLN A 246 12.82 5.60 15.74
CA GLN A 246 14.10 6.14 16.19
C GLN A 246 14.40 7.45 15.45
N LEU A 247 15.27 8.28 15.99
CA LEU A 247 15.77 9.44 15.26
C LEU A 247 16.38 9.01 13.92
N PRO A 248 16.12 9.73 12.82
CA PRO A 248 16.68 9.39 11.51
C PRO A 248 18.21 9.38 11.52
N GLY A 249 18.79 8.30 11.04
CA GLY A 249 20.23 8.15 10.82
C GLY A 249 20.59 8.24 9.33
N LYS A 250 21.81 7.87 8.99
CA LYS A 250 22.36 7.89 7.61
C LYS A 250 21.46 7.17 6.58
N TYR A 251 20.72 6.15 7.00
CA TYR A 251 19.85 5.32 6.14
C TYR A 251 18.35 5.54 6.40
N GLY A 252 17.97 6.72 6.92
CA GLY A 252 16.58 7.09 7.20
C GLY A 252 16.14 6.77 8.63
N LYS A 253 14.84 6.51 8.80
CA LYS A 253 14.14 6.44 10.10
C LYS A 253 14.48 5.21 10.97
N GLY A 254 15.37 4.34 10.55
CA GLY A 254 15.73 3.12 11.28
C GLY A 254 14.60 2.09 11.36
N VAL A 255 14.78 1.09 12.22
CA VAL A 255 13.77 0.08 12.54
C VAL A 255 12.73 0.67 13.49
N LEU A 256 11.48 0.55 13.14
CA LEU A 256 10.34 1.03 13.92
C LEU A 256 9.52 -0.13 14.49
N VAL A 257 8.69 0.18 15.47
CA VAL A 257 7.69 -0.71 16.06
C VAL A 257 6.34 -0.01 16.00
N THR A 258 5.33 -0.66 15.41
CA THR A 258 4.02 -0.04 15.20
C THR A 258 2.88 -1.04 15.38
N PRO A 259 1.76 -0.62 15.97
CA PRO A 259 0.54 -1.43 15.88
C PRO A 259 0.03 -1.43 14.44
N THR A 260 -0.88 -2.33 14.12
CA THR A 260 -1.61 -2.32 12.85
C THR A 260 -3.09 -2.08 13.11
N VAL A 261 -3.82 -1.56 12.13
CA VAL A 261 -5.28 -1.34 12.25
C VAL A 261 -6.08 -2.63 12.49
N HIS A 262 -5.45 -3.77 12.34
CA HIS A 262 -6.04 -5.08 12.58
C HIS A 262 -5.54 -5.74 13.87
N GLY A 263 -4.84 -5.01 14.75
CA GLY A 263 -4.42 -5.48 16.06
C GLY A 263 -3.17 -6.37 16.08
N ASN A 264 -2.40 -6.45 14.99
CA ASN A 264 -1.09 -7.08 14.98
C ASN A 264 0.00 -6.07 15.41
N LEU A 265 1.20 -6.54 15.70
CA LEU A 265 2.39 -5.72 15.86
C LEU A 265 3.33 -5.92 14.67
N LEU A 266 3.80 -4.82 14.09
CA LEU A 266 4.76 -4.81 12.99
C LEU A 266 6.10 -4.26 13.47
N VAL A 267 7.18 -4.95 13.13
CA VAL A 267 8.57 -4.59 13.50
C VAL A 267 9.44 -4.60 12.24
N GLY A 268 10.12 -3.53 11.96
CA GLY A 268 10.90 -3.28 10.75
C GLY A 268 10.72 -1.83 10.27
N PRO A 269 11.23 -1.46 9.11
CA PRO A 269 12.01 -2.26 8.17
C PRO A 269 13.53 -2.09 8.32
N THR A 270 14.25 -2.91 7.56
CA THR A 270 15.63 -2.61 7.14
C THR A 270 15.63 -1.61 5.96
N ALA A 271 16.82 -1.18 5.52
CA ALA A 271 16.99 -0.32 4.36
C ALA A 271 18.24 -0.75 3.58
N ILE A 272 18.09 -1.74 2.70
CA ILE A 272 19.18 -2.39 1.97
C ILE A 272 18.96 -2.21 0.47
N ASP A 273 19.89 -1.55 -0.21
CA ASP A 273 19.84 -1.40 -1.66
C ASP A 273 20.15 -2.75 -2.33
N VAL A 274 19.34 -3.10 -3.32
CA VAL A 274 19.46 -4.36 -4.09
C VAL A 274 19.31 -4.07 -5.58
N ASP A 275 20.08 -4.79 -6.39
CA ASP A 275 20.05 -4.61 -7.86
C ASP A 275 18.81 -5.27 -8.48
N ASP A 276 18.36 -6.38 -7.89
CA ASP A 276 17.19 -7.12 -8.39
C ASP A 276 15.88 -6.50 -7.88
N LYS A 277 15.11 -5.93 -8.81
CA LYS A 277 13.78 -5.34 -8.55
C LYS A 277 12.69 -6.38 -8.22
N GLU A 278 13.01 -7.66 -8.22
CA GLU A 278 12.14 -8.77 -7.79
C GLU A 278 12.60 -9.40 -6.45
N ALA A 279 13.65 -8.89 -5.80
CA ALA A 279 14.23 -9.42 -4.55
C ALA A 279 13.34 -9.18 -3.32
N THR A 280 12.13 -9.75 -3.33
CA THR A 280 11.13 -9.63 -2.25
C THR A 280 11.24 -10.72 -1.16
N ALA A 281 12.25 -11.59 -1.23
CA ALA A 281 12.52 -12.56 -0.17
C ALA A 281 13.19 -11.87 1.03
N THR A 282 12.78 -12.23 2.25
CA THR A 282 13.49 -11.82 3.48
C THR A 282 14.83 -12.54 3.58
N THR A 283 15.80 -11.92 4.27
CA THR A 283 17.10 -12.53 4.53
C THR A 283 17.34 -12.70 6.03
N ALA A 284 18.13 -13.71 6.41
CA ALA A 284 18.52 -13.92 7.80
C ALA A 284 19.20 -12.66 8.37
N ALA A 285 20.17 -12.10 7.63
CA ALA A 285 20.86 -10.88 8.04
C ALA A 285 19.93 -9.68 8.24
N GLY A 286 18.94 -9.48 7.32
CA GLY A 286 17.96 -8.40 7.45
C GLY A 286 17.04 -8.60 8.66
N LEU A 287 16.59 -9.81 8.90
CA LEU A 287 15.75 -10.12 10.08
C LEU A 287 16.53 -10.02 11.40
N ASP A 288 17.83 -10.38 11.41
CA ASP A 288 18.69 -10.19 12.58
C ASP A 288 18.92 -8.69 12.86
N GLU A 289 19.12 -7.87 11.82
CA GLU A 289 19.19 -6.41 11.95
C GLU A 289 17.89 -5.83 12.55
N VAL A 290 16.72 -6.29 12.09
CA VAL A 290 15.44 -5.86 12.65
C VAL A 290 15.34 -6.21 14.13
N ARG A 291 15.74 -7.44 14.52
CA ARG A 291 15.73 -7.90 15.91
C ARG A 291 16.62 -7.05 16.80
N GLU A 292 17.84 -6.76 16.35
CA GLU A 292 18.82 -5.98 17.11
C GLU A 292 18.38 -4.53 17.29
N LYS A 293 18.04 -3.86 16.17
CA LYS A 293 17.75 -2.42 16.18
C LYS A 293 16.39 -2.07 16.77
N SER A 294 15.38 -2.94 16.70
CA SER A 294 14.05 -2.66 17.27
C SER A 294 14.08 -2.50 18.80
N GLY A 295 14.97 -3.26 19.47
CA GLY A 295 15.16 -3.21 20.92
C GLY A 295 15.76 -1.89 21.45
N LEU A 296 16.30 -1.04 20.58
CA LEU A 296 16.86 0.25 20.98
C LEU A 296 15.77 1.24 21.46
N ALA A 297 14.62 1.27 20.79
CA ALA A 297 13.54 2.20 21.12
C ALA A 297 12.44 1.58 21.98
N VAL A 298 12.15 0.29 21.81
CA VAL A 298 11.06 -0.42 22.51
C VAL A 298 11.63 -1.68 23.16
N LYS A 299 11.43 -1.84 24.47
CA LYS A 299 11.91 -2.99 25.23
C LYS A 299 10.97 -4.18 25.12
N ASP A 300 11.49 -5.37 25.38
CA ASP A 300 10.76 -6.64 25.56
C ASP A 300 9.81 -7.02 24.41
N ILE A 301 10.16 -6.64 23.17
CA ILE A 301 9.34 -6.99 22.00
C ILE A 301 9.18 -8.50 21.90
N PRO A 302 7.94 -9.05 21.88
CA PRO A 302 7.71 -10.48 21.92
C PRO A 302 7.93 -11.14 20.54
N LEU A 303 9.15 -11.08 19.99
CA LEU A 303 9.48 -11.58 18.64
C LEU A 303 9.19 -13.08 18.45
N ARG A 304 9.10 -13.87 19.53
CA ARG A 304 8.65 -15.28 19.46
C ARG A 304 7.20 -15.45 19.01
N GLN A 305 6.42 -14.37 19.03
CA GLN A 305 5.05 -14.34 18.53
C GLN A 305 4.96 -13.92 17.04
N ALA A 306 6.10 -13.86 16.34
CA ALA A 306 6.09 -13.62 14.91
C ALA A 306 5.31 -14.73 14.18
N ILE A 307 4.31 -14.34 13.39
CA ILE A 307 3.50 -15.25 12.58
C ILE A 307 3.98 -15.32 11.14
N THR A 308 4.66 -14.27 10.68
CA THR A 308 5.27 -14.24 9.35
C THR A 308 6.36 -13.17 9.28
N SER A 309 7.19 -13.26 8.25
CA SER A 309 8.10 -12.20 7.80
C SER A 309 7.82 -11.88 6.34
N PHE A 310 8.11 -10.67 5.93
CA PHE A 310 7.98 -10.25 4.53
C PHE A 310 8.98 -9.14 4.21
N ALA A 311 9.22 -8.91 2.92
CA ALA A 311 10.03 -7.79 2.47
C ALA A 311 9.31 -7.00 1.37
N GLY A 312 9.60 -5.70 1.32
CA GLY A 312 9.08 -4.78 0.30
C GLY A 312 10.19 -3.92 -0.28
N LEU A 313 10.04 -3.55 -1.55
CA LEU A 313 11.02 -2.77 -2.30
C LEU A 313 10.52 -1.34 -2.47
N ARG A 314 11.26 -0.36 -1.93
CA ARG A 314 10.99 1.07 -2.15
C ARG A 314 11.62 1.51 -3.47
N ALA A 315 10.94 2.36 -4.20
CA ALA A 315 11.41 2.96 -5.45
C ALA A 315 12.32 4.17 -5.13
N HIS A 316 13.55 3.90 -4.64
CA HIS A 316 14.49 4.93 -4.24
C HIS A 316 15.17 5.57 -5.46
N GLU A 317 15.25 6.91 -5.48
CA GLU A 317 15.95 7.69 -6.48
C GLU A 317 16.93 8.66 -5.79
N ALA A 318 18.08 8.90 -6.38
CA ALA A 318 19.21 9.59 -5.75
C ALA A 318 18.91 11.02 -5.28
N ARG A 319 17.97 11.73 -5.92
CA ARG A 319 17.53 13.07 -5.50
C ARG A 319 16.74 13.06 -4.20
N HIS A 320 16.26 11.88 -3.79
CA HIS A 320 15.46 11.67 -2.58
C HIS A 320 14.21 12.55 -2.52
N ASP A 321 13.51 12.67 -3.65
CA ASP A 321 12.22 13.36 -3.77
C ASP A 321 11.33 12.63 -4.76
N PHE A 322 10.02 12.87 -4.72
CA PHE A 322 9.08 12.37 -5.71
C PHE A 322 9.31 13.05 -7.06
N PHE A 323 9.14 12.30 -8.13
CA PHE A 323 9.22 12.81 -9.48
C PHE A 323 7.83 12.71 -10.14
N ILE A 324 7.13 13.85 -10.20
CA ILE A 324 5.76 13.93 -10.74
C ILE A 324 5.70 15.09 -11.72
N GLY A 325 5.36 14.81 -12.98
CA GLY A 325 5.24 15.83 -14.01
C GLY A 325 5.09 15.27 -15.41
N GLU A 326 4.66 16.09 -16.34
CA GLU A 326 4.64 15.78 -17.77
C GLU A 326 6.06 15.94 -18.34
N ILE A 327 6.68 14.85 -18.79
CA ILE A 327 8.08 14.84 -19.29
C ILE A 327 8.15 14.85 -20.81
N ALA A 328 7.08 14.41 -21.47
CA ALA A 328 6.88 14.47 -22.90
C ALA A 328 5.38 14.71 -23.17
N PRO A 329 4.99 15.24 -24.33
CA PRO A 329 3.58 15.49 -24.62
C PRO A 329 2.72 14.26 -24.42
N GLY A 330 1.78 14.31 -23.47
CA GLY A 330 0.92 13.20 -23.11
C GLY A 330 1.62 12.06 -22.34
N PHE A 331 2.79 12.31 -21.71
CA PHE A 331 3.42 11.34 -20.82
C PHE A 331 3.69 11.98 -19.45
N VAL A 332 2.97 11.51 -18.43
CA VAL A 332 3.06 12.01 -17.07
C VAL A 332 3.70 10.97 -16.17
N ASP A 333 4.85 11.30 -15.59
CA ASP A 333 5.47 10.48 -14.56
C ASP A 333 4.78 10.65 -13.20
N CYS A 334 4.63 9.54 -12.50
CA CYS A 334 4.38 9.41 -11.09
C CYS A 334 5.44 8.42 -10.55
N ALA A 335 6.71 8.85 -10.58
CA ALA A 335 7.90 8.04 -10.39
C ALA A 335 8.65 8.40 -9.10
N ALA A 336 9.61 7.57 -8.70
CA ALA A 336 10.41 7.73 -7.50
C ALA A 336 9.54 7.85 -6.22
N ILE A 337 8.38 7.17 -6.20
CA ILE A 337 7.46 7.21 -5.06
C ILE A 337 7.91 6.17 -4.02
N GLU A 338 8.86 6.58 -3.18
CA GLU A 338 9.28 5.82 -1.99
C GLU A 338 8.50 6.26 -0.73
N SER A 339 8.97 5.94 0.49
CA SER A 339 8.36 6.48 1.72
C SER A 339 8.54 8.00 1.79
N PRO A 340 7.45 8.77 2.01
CA PRO A 340 6.13 8.38 2.54
C PRO A 340 5.00 8.23 1.48
N GLY A 341 5.25 7.58 0.37
CA GLY A 341 4.31 7.46 -0.77
C GLY A 341 2.91 6.95 -0.42
N LEU A 342 2.79 6.00 0.54
CA LEU A 342 1.47 5.51 0.99
C LEU A 342 0.63 6.65 1.59
N SER A 343 1.23 7.46 2.48
CA SER A 343 0.58 8.62 3.09
C SER A 343 0.22 9.69 2.06
N SER A 344 1.11 9.86 1.07
CA SER A 344 1.01 10.90 0.04
C SER A 344 0.04 10.53 -1.09
N ALA A 345 -0.33 9.26 -1.23
CA ALA A 345 -1.09 8.75 -2.37
C ALA A 345 -2.36 9.56 -2.70
N PRO A 346 -3.20 10.01 -1.73
CA PRO A 346 -4.37 10.83 -2.04
C PRO A 346 -4.03 12.20 -2.65
N ALA A 347 -2.91 12.80 -2.23
CA ALA A 347 -2.43 14.08 -2.77
C ALA A 347 -1.71 13.89 -4.12
N ILE A 348 -0.96 12.80 -4.28
CA ILE A 348 -0.33 12.40 -5.54
C ILE A 348 -1.40 12.23 -6.63
N GLY A 349 -2.45 11.45 -6.34
CA GLY A 349 -3.55 11.23 -7.28
C GLY A 349 -4.19 12.54 -7.75
N ALA A 350 -4.45 13.46 -6.83
CA ALA A 350 -5.01 14.77 -7.16
C ALA A 350 -4.05 15.61 -8.03
N MET A 351 -2.77 15.64 -7.70
CA MET A 351 -1.75 16.38 -8.47
C MET A 351 -1.62 15.84 -9.91
N VAL A 352 -1.53 14.52 -10.07
CA VAL A 352 -1.46 13.88 -11.39
C VAL A 352 -2.74 14.15 -12.19
N ALA A 353 -3.90 14.06 -11.53
CA ALA A 353 -5.17 14.35 -12.19
C ALA A 353 -5.28 15.80 -12.66
N ASP A 354 -4.75 16.78 -11.90
CA ASP A 354 -4.72 18.18 -12.31
C ASP A 354 -3.80 18.41 -13.52
N ILE A 355 -2.63 17.74 -13.58
CA ILE A 355 -1.71 17.79 -14.72
C ILE A 355 -2.41 17.24 -15.97
N VAL A 356 -2.94 16.01 -15.91
CA VAL A 356 -3.60 15.36 -17.05
C VAL A 356 -4.84 16.12 -17.51
N ARG A 357 -5.64 16.63 -16.55
CA ARG A 357 -6.79 17.48 -16.87
C ARG A 357 -6.38 18.72 -17.67
N GLY A 358 -5.28 19.37 -17.28
CA GLY A 358 -4.74 20.53 -17.99
C GLY A 358 -4.29 20.19 -19.41
N SER A 359 -3.50 19.11 -19.57
CA SER A 359 -2.97 18.69 -20.87
C SER A 359 -4.05 18.21 -21.84
N LEU A 360 -5.06 17.48 -21.36
CA LEU A 360 -6.14 16.94 -22.20
C LEU A 360 -7.41 17.81 -22.25
N HIS A 361 -7.48 18.92 -21.50
CA HIS A 361 -8.65 19.77 -21.35
C HIS A 361 -9.92 19.01 -20.93
N LEU A 362 -9.79 18.13 -19.90
CA LEU A 362 -10.88 17.28 -19.46
C LEU A 362 -11.98 18.06 -18.73
N HIS A 363 -13.23 17.66 -18.93
CA HIS A 363 -14.41 18.21 -18.27
C HIS A 363 -14.89 17.30 -17.13
N ASN A 364 -15.48 17.89 -16.09
CA ASN A 364 -16.01 17.12 -14.96
C ASN A 364 -17.16 16.21 -15.41
N LYS A 365 -17.17 15.00 -14.89
CA LYS A 365 -18.22 14.02 -15.04
C LYS A 365 -19.38 14.36 -14.08
N PRO A 366 -20.62 14.52 -14.55
CA PRO A 366 -21.73 14.97 -13.70
C PRO A 366 -22.20 13.91 -12.70
N ASP A 367 -21.99 12.63 -12.99
CA ASP A 367 -22.44 11.46 -12.23
C ASP A 367 -21.31 10.77 -11.44
N PHE A 368 -20.22 11.48 -11.16
CA PHE A 368 -19.15 10.93 -10.32
C PHE A 368 -19.65 10.63 -8.90
N ASP A 369 -19.54 9.38 -8.48
CA ASP A 369 -19.85 8.94 -7.12
C ASP A 369 -18.57 8.76 -6.30
N PRO A 370 -18.28 9.65 -5.33
CA PRO A 370 -17.07 9.58 -4.53
C PRO A 370 -17.04 8.40 -3.54
N THR A 371 -18.20 7.75 -3.30
CA THR A 371 -18.37 6.81 -2.20
C THR A 371 -18.12 5.35 -2.60
N ARG A 372 -17.68 4.57 -1.64
CA ARG A 372 -17.59 3.11 -1.73
C ARG A 372 -17.98 2.50 -0.39
N LYS A 373 -18.54 1.29 -0.40
CA LYS A 373 -18.71 0.47 0.80
C LYS A 373 -17.70 -0.67 0.81
N GLY A 374 -17.03 -0.86 1.96
CA GLY A 374 -16.15 -1.98 2.22
C GLY A 374 -16.87 -3.33 2.22
N ILE A 375 -16.11 -4.41 2.31
CA ILE A 375 -16.64 -5.73 2.60
C ILE A 375 -17.23 -5.66 4.01
N LEU A 376 -18.49 -6.10 4.16
CA LEU A 376 -19.16 -6.11 5.45
C LEU A 376 -18.44 -7.07 6.40
N ASP A 377 -18.01 -6.55 7.55
CA ASP A 377 -17.42 -7.36 8.63
C ASP A 377 -18.49 -7.74 9.65
N PRO A 378 -18.93 -9.03 9.71
CA PRO A 378 -19.94 -9.45 10.67
C PRO A 378 -19.54 -9.29 12.14
N LYS A 379 -18.22 -9.17 12.43
CA LYS A 379 -17.72 -8.98 13.80
C LYS A 379 -18.06 -7.60 14.36
N ALA A 380 -18.23 -6.61 13.48
CA ALA A 380 -18.63 -5.25 13.85
C ALA A 380 -20.13 -5.13 14.18
N LEU A 381 -20.92 -6.13 13.85
CA LEU A 381 -22.38 -6.15 14.11
C LEU A 381 -22.69 -6.70 15.50
N ASP A 382 -23.76 -6.19 16.12
CA ASP A 382 -24.34 -6.81 17.30
C ASP A 382 -24.99 -8.18 16.95
N LEU A 383 -25.39 -8.94 17.98
CA LEU A 383 -25.92 -10.30 17.79
C LEU A 383 -27.22 -10.32 16.96
N ALA A 384 -28.10 -9.33 17.12
CA ALA A 384 -29.37 -9.28 16.40
C ALA A 384 -29.17 -8.94 14.92
N ALA A 385 -28.34 -7.94 14.62
CA ALA A 385 -27.97 -7.58 13.25
C ALA A 385 -27.21 -8.71 12.54
N ARG A 386 -26.33 -9.43 13.26
CA ARG A 386 -25.63 -10.59 12.71
C ARG A 386 -26.60 -11.75 12.41
N ALA A 387 -27.53 -12.04 13.32
CA ALA A 387 -28.54 -13.05 13.08
C ALA A 387 -29.41 -12.72 11.85
N GLU A 388 -29.79 -11.45 11.70
CA GLU A 388 -30.55 -11.00 10.54
C GLU A 388 -29.72 -11.11 9.24
N LEU A 389 -28.45 -10.72 9.27
CA LEU A 389 -27.53 -10.88 8.12
C LEU A 389 -27.45 -12.36 7.69
N ILE A 390 -27.30 -13.29 8.65
CA ILE A 390 -27.22 -14.73 8.37
C ILE A 390 -28.56 -15.25 7.80
N ARG A 391 -29.70 -14.75 8.29
CA ARG A 391 -31.00 -15.10 7.75
C ARG A 391 -31.16 -14.65 6.29
N GLN A 392 -30.67 -13.50 5.95
CA GLN A 392 -30.68 -12.95 4.57
C GLN A 392 -29.68 -13.65 3.66
N ASN A 393 -28.49 -13.95 4.17
CA ASN A 393 -27.43 -14.64 3.42
C ASN A 393 -26.71 -15.64 4.34
N PRO A 394 -27.07 -16.95 4.26
CA PRO A 394 -26.49 -18.00 5.10
C PRO A 394 -24.96 -18.15 5.01
N ALA A 395 -24.33 -17.68 3.94
CA ALA A 395 -22.87 -17.71 3.78
C ALA A 395 -22.15 -16.91 4.88
N TYR A 396 -22.77 -15.89 5.45
CA TYR A 396 -22.21 -15.15 6.59
C TYR A 396 -22.26 -15.92 7.92
N GLY A 397 -22.98 -17.04 7.97
CA GLY A 397 -23.00 -17.96 9.12
C GLY A 397 -21.89 -19.02 9.10
N GLN A 398 -21.13 -19.14 8.01
CA GLN A 398 -20.07 -20.14 7.85
C GLN A 398 -18.69 -19.51 8.01
N ILE A 399 -18.00 -19.78 9.13
CA ILE A 399 -16.64 -19.31 9.37
C ILE A 399 -15.67 -20.23 8.61
N ILE A 400 -14.94 -19.67 7.67
CA ILE A 400 -13.92 -20.34 6.85
C ILE A 400 -12.53 -20.19 7.46
N CYS A 401 -12.13 -18.96 7.80
CA CYS A 401 -10.87 -18.70 8.48
C CYS A 401 -11.12 -18.48 9.98
N ARG A 402 -10.74 -19.45 10.82
CA ARG A 402 -10.96 -19.37 12.28
C ARG A 402 -10.02 -18.36 12.96
N CYS A 403 -8.77 -18.23 12.51
CA CYS A 403 -7.80 -17.31 13.10
C CYS A 403 -8.23 -15.83 12.98
N GLU A 404 -8.86 -15.48 11.86
CA GLU A 404 -9.31 -14.12 11.55
C GLU A 404 -10.85 -13.98 11.62
N SER A 405 -11.55 -15.08 11.93
CA SER A 405 -13.02 -15.14 12.00
C SER A 405 -13.70 -14.66 10.71
N VAL A 406 -13.13 -15.01 9.54
CA VAL A 406 -13.67 -14.63 8.22
C VAL A 406 -14.67 -15.66 7.75
N THR A 407 -15.82 -15.17 7.30
CA THR A 407 -16.96 -15.97 6.81
C THR A 407 -16.87 -16.25 5.32
N GLU A 408 -17.65 -17.24 4.84
CA GLU A 408 -17.82 -17.51 3.41
C GLU A 408 -18.45 -16.30 2.68
N GLY A 409 -19.38 -15.60 3.32
CA GLY A 409 -20.02 -14.39 2.75
C GLY A 409 -19.01 -13.29 2.42
N GLU A 410 -18.04 -13.01 3.31
CA GLU A 410 -16.97 -12.04 3.06
C GLU A 410 -16.07 -12.47 1.88
N ILE A 411 -15.76 -13.77 1.77
CA ILE A 411 -14.95 -14.31 0.68
C ILE A 411 -15.67 -14.19 -0.65
N ILE A 412 -16.95 -14.52 -0.70
CA ILE A 412 -17.78 -14.37 -1.91
C ILE A 412 -17.87 -12.91 -2.33
N ASP A 413 -18.09 -11.98 -1.39
CA ASP A 413 -18.09 -10.54 -1.69
C ASP A 413 -16.75 -10.12 -2.28
N ALA A 414 -15.62 -10.53 -1.70
CA ALA A 414 -14.28 -10.22 -2.20
C ALA A 414 -14.05 -10.70 -3.65
N ILE A 415 -14.65 -11.84 -4.05
CA ILE A 415 -14.51 -12.40 -5.40
C ILE A 415 -15.41 -11.66 -6.40
N ARG A 416 -16.62 -11.26 -5.99
CA ARG A 416 -17.63 -10.67 -6.88
C ARG A 416 -17.46 -9.17 -7.11
N ARG A 417 -16.63 -8.49 -6.33
CA ARG A 417 -16.32 -7.06 -6.50
C ARG A 417 -15.61 -6.77 -7.84
N THR A 418 -15.55 -5.51 -8.21
CA THR A 418 -14.81 -5.03 -9.39
C THR A 418 -13.80 -3.95 -8.95
N PRO A 419 -12.49 -4.23 -9.04
CA PRO A 419 -11.87 -5.51 -9.37
C PRO A 419 -11.99 -6.54 -8.23
N GLY A 420 -12.31 -7.80 -8.58
CA GLY A 420 -12.50 -8.89 -7.62
C GLY A 420 -11.29 -9.81 -7.47
N ALA A 421 -11.23 -10.56 -6.35
CA ALA A 421 -10.18 -11.55 -6.11
C ALA A 421 -10.25 -12.71 -7.12
N ARG A 422 -9.07 -13.13 -7.61
CA ARG A 422 -8.93 -14.25 -8.56
C ARG A 422 -8.03 -15.37 -8.04
N SER A 423 -7.31 -15.12 -6.92
CA SER A 423 -6.36 -16.04 -6.30
C SER A 423 -6.57 -16.12 -4.79
N LEU A 424 -5.86 -17.06 -4.14
CA LEU A 424 -5.85 -17.16 -2.68
C LEU A 424 -5.31 -15.88 -2.01
N ASP A 425 -4.24 -15.30 -2.54
CA ASP A 425 -3.67 -14.05 -2.02
C ASP A 425 -4.57 -12.84 -2.33
N GLY A 426 -5.32 -12.88 -3.44
CA GLY A 426 -6.35 -11.89 -3.76
C GLY A 426 -7.47 -11.85 -2.70
N VAL A 427 -7.97 -13.01 -2.29
CA VAL A 427 -8.94 -13.15 -1.18
C VAL A 427 -8.30 -12.72 0.14
N LYS A 428 -7.09 -13.21 0.43
CA LYS A 428 -6.33 -12.90 1.66
C LYS A 428 -6.16 -11.39 1.86
N ARG A 429 -5.74 -10.65 0.83
CA ARG A 429 -5.55 -9.20 0.92
C ARG A 429 -6.85 -8.42 1.15
N ARG A 430 -8.00 -8.92 0.68
CA ARG A 430 -9.31 -8.26 0.84
C ARG A 430 -10.01 -8.59 2.14
N THR A 431 -9.89 -9.83 2.62
CA THR A 431 -10.67 -10.35 3.76
C THR A 431 -9.84 -10.71 4.98
N ARG A 432 -8.52 -10.80 4.86
CA ARG A 432 -7.58 -11.36 5.83
C ARG A 432 -7.65 -12.90 6.00
N ALA A 433 -8.50 -13.61 5.27
CA ALA A 433 -8.50 -15.08 5.30
C ALA A 433 -7.11 -15.61 4.94
N GLY A 434 -6.46 -16.31 5.88
CA GLY A 434 -5.10 -16.81 5.73
C GLY A 434 -4.00 -15.94 6.31
N MET A 435 -4.30 -14.76 6.91
CA MET A 435 -3.31 -13.88 7.54
C MET A 435 -3.05 -14.17 9.02
N GLY A 436 -3.87 -14.98 9.68
CA GLY A 436 -3.72 -15.27 11.09
C GLY A 436 -2.61 -16.28 11.38
N ARG A 437 -2.50 -16.69 12.64
CA ARG A 437 -1.41 -17.51 13.20
C ARG A 437 -1.05 -18.77 12.38
N CYS A 438 -2.02 -19.45 11.77
CA CYS A 438 -1.76 -20.66 10.97
C CYS A 438 -1.29 -20.38 9.54
N GLN A 439 -1.25 -19.12 9.09
CA GLN A 439 -0.80 -18.70 7.76
C GLN A 439 -1.42 -19.52 6.63
N ALA A 440 -2.77 -19.59 6.62
CA ALA A 440 -3.59 -20.30 5.65
C ALA A 440 -3.57 -21.84 5.74
N GLY A 441 -2.86 -22.45 6.71
CA GLY A 441 -2.71 -23.90 6.82
C GLY A 441 -4.02 -24.68 6.92
N PHE A 442 -5.11 -24.08 7.38
CA PHE A 442 -6.42 -24.75 7.52
C PHE A 442 -7.48 -24.20 6.56
N CYS A 443 -7.47 -22.92 6.23
CA CYS A 443 -8.54 -22.31 5.43
C CYS A 443 -8.32 -22.39 3.92
N SER A 444 -7.09 -22.58 3.44
CA SER A 444 -6.77 -22.54 1.99
C SER A 444 -7.61 -23.52 1.15
N PRO A 445 -7.82 -24.80 1.54
CA PRO A 445 -8.64 -25.70 0.72
C PRO A 445 -10.08 -25.19 0.53
N ARG A 446 -10.68 -24.67 1.62
CA ARG A 446 -12.05 -24.12 1.55
C ARG A 446 -12.11 -22.81 0.74
N VAL A 447 -11.12 -21.93 0.87
CA VAL A 447 -11.03 -20.72 0.06
C VAL A 447 -10.87 -21.07 -1.42
N MET A 448 -10.06 -22.11 -1.72
CA MET A 448 -9.88 -22.61 -3.09
C MET A 448 -11.19 -23.17 -3.68
N GLU A 449 -11.97 -23.95 -2.90
CA GLU A 449 -13.28 -24.44 -3.33
C GLU A 449 -14.24 -23.30 -3.65
N ILE A 450 -14.29 -22.26 -2.79
CA ILE A 450 -15.13 -21.10 -3.00
C ILE A 450 -14.68 -20.31 -4.25
N LEU A 451 -13.39 -20.07 -4.41
CA LEU A 451 -12.83 -19.43 -5.61
C LEU A 451 -13.19 -20.20 -6.89
N ALA A 452 -12.95 -21.51 -6.90
CA ALA A 452 -13.25 -22.36 -8.06
C ALA A 452 -14.75 -22.30 -8.44
N ARG A 453 -15.63 -22.38 -7.43
CA ARG A 453 -17.07 -22.29 -7.61
C ARG A 453 -17.50 -20.92 -8.16
N GLU A 454 -17.05 -19.83 -7.54
CA GLU A 454 -17.45 -18.46 -7.91
C GLU A 454 -16.88 -18.02 -9.26
N LEU A 455 -15.69 -18.50 -9.63
CA LEU A 455 -15.06 -18.21 -10.90
C LEU A 455 -15.49 -19.20 -12.03
N GLY A 456 -16.14 -20.31 -11.69
CA GLY A 456 -16.54 -21.33 -12.66
C GLY A 456 -15.37 -22.10 -13.29
N VAL A 457 -14.27 -22.28 -12.53
CA VAL A 457 -13.06 -22.97 -13.00
C VAL A 457 -12.73 -24.17 -12.10
N PRO A 458 -11.99 -25.17 -12.60
CA PRO A 458 -11.52 -26.26 -11.75
C PRO A 458 -10.57 -25.76 -10.64
N GLN A 459 -10.51 -26.45 -9.49
CA GLN A 459 -9.58 -26.11 -8.41
C GLN A 459 -8.12 -26.13 -8.84
N SER A 460 -7.75 -26.96 -9.80
CA SER A 460 -6.40 -27.01 -10.41
C SER A 460 -6.00 -25.72 -11.15
N GLU A 461 -6.96 -24.88 -11.52
CA GLU A 461 -6.69 -23.58 -12.13
C GLU A 461 -6.51 -22.45 -11.11
N ILE A 462 -6.90 -22.68 -9.85
CA ILE A 462 -6.72 -21.68 -8.80
C ILE A 462 -5.24 -21.54 -8.44
N THR A 463 -4.77 -20.30 -8.49
CA THR A 463 -3.39 -19.95 -8.14
C THR A 463 -3.29 -19.43 -6.70
N LYS A 464 -2.08 -19.47 -6.16
CA LYS A 464 -1.78 -18.76 -4.91
C LYS A 464 -1.79 -17.24 -5.12
N SER A 465 -1.12 -16.76 -6.19
CA SER A 465 -0.90 -15.32 -6.45
C SER A 465 -0.70 -15.02 -7.95
N GLY A 466 -1.49 -15.65 -8.82
CA GLY A 466 -1.35 -15.50 -10.29
C GLY A 466 -0.23 -16.32 -10.92
N GLY A 467 -0.05 -16.17 -12.21
CA GLY A 467 1.01 -16.80 -12.98
C GLY A 467 1.13 -18.31 -12.78
N ALA A 468 2.33 -18.79 -12.57
CA ALA A 468 2.64 -20.23 -12.38
C ALA A 468 2.43 -20.73 -10.94
N SER A 469 1.81 -19.95 -10.04
CA SER A 469 1.71 -20.29 -8.61
C SER A 469 0.55 -21.26 -8.28
N LYS A 470 0.30 -22.26 -9.15
CA LYS A 470 -0.69 -23.31 -8.92
C LYS A 470 -0.31 -24.16 -7.71
N ILE A 471 -1.28 -24.46 -6.83
CA ILE A 471 -1.09 -25.34 -5.66
C ILE A 471 -1.35 -26.79 -6.03
N ILE A 472 -2.38 -27.05 -6.84
CA ILE A 472 -2.70 -28.38 -7.35
C ILE A 472 -2.01 -28.54 -8.70
N VAL A 473 -1.05 -29.45 -8.79
CA VAL A 473 -0.24 -29.70 -9.99
C VAL A 473 -0.65 -30.97 -10.73
N GLY A 474 -1.57 -31.77 -10.18
CA GLY A 474 -2.08 -33.00 -10.77
C GLY A 474 -2.87 -33.83 -9.76
N THR A 475 -3.41 -34.96 -10.20
CA THR A 475 -4.09 -35.93 -9.35
C THR A 475 -3.20 -37.15 -9.09
N ASN A 476 -3.31 -37.74 -7.89
CA ASN A 476 -2.47 -38.88 -7.49
C ASN A 476 -2.81 -40.18 -8.24
N LYS A 477 -3.87 -40.19 -9.04
CA LYS A 477 -4.40 -41.40 -9.72
C LYS A 477 -4.31 -41.35 -11.23
N ASP A 478 -3.83 -40.28 -11.82
CA ASP A 478 -3.70 -40.15 -13.30
C ASP A 478 -2.63 -41.04 -13.90
N SER A 479 -1.80 -41.69 -13.05
CA SER A 479 -0.74 -42.62 -13.45
C SER A 479 -1.07 -44.08 -13.13
N LEU A 480 -2.27 -44.39 -12.71
CA LEU A 480 -2.80 -45.74 -12.54
C LEU A 480 -3.75 -46.09 -13.69
#